data_a65ae2c22b33a054423a0b9f598960f6
#
_entry.id   a65ae2c22b33a054423a0b9f598960f6
#
_cell.length_a   1.000
_cell.length_b   1.000
_cell.length_c   1.000
_cell.angle_alpha   90.00
_cell.angle_beta   90.00
_cell.angle_gamma   90.00
#
_symmetry.space_group_name_H-M   'P 1'
#
loop_
_entity.id
_entity.type
_entity.pdbx_description
1 polymer ?
#
loop_
_entity_poly.entity_id
_entity_poly.type
_entity_poly.pdbx_seq_one_letter_code
_entity_poly.pdbx_strand_id
1 'polypeptide(L)'
;MKIESVTVEVQSDQENIFQFLTDSNNILYLLPQDKITDWQASSTECSFKVQGGVIISLLQDGNQGLDKVFMKSGPNSPFPFRLTLNIIKEENSVKGNIQFDGEVSMFLKLIVEKPLTNLFNHMSEKLKEQFAH
;
A
#
# COMPACT_ATOMS: atom_id res chain seq x y z
N MET A 1 -7.67 14.02 2.47
CA MET A 1 -7.52 13.09 3.62
C MET A 1 -6.14 12.47 3.55
N LYS A 2 -5.43 12.51 4.65
CA LYS A 2 -4.10 11.91 4.75
C LYS A 2 -4.11 10.79 5.79
N ILE A 3 -3.52 9.66 5.44
CA ILE A 3 -3.37 8.52 6.34
C ILE A 3 -1.92 8.09 6.30
N GLU A 4 -1.36 7.81 7.45
CA GLU A 4 -0.04 7.22 7.55
C GLU A 4 -0.14 5.93 8.37
N SER A 5 0.38 4.84 7.81
CA SER A 5 0.38 3.56 8.51
C SER A 5 1.42 3.52 9.62
N VAL A 6 1.33 2.50 10.45
CA VAL A 6 2.41 2.18 11.39
C VAL A 6 3.71 1.96 10.61
N THR A 7 4.83 2.32 11.23
CA THR A 7 6.16 2.06 10.68
C THR A 7 6.66 0.74 11.26
N VAL A 8 7.15 -0.14 10.39
CA VAL A 8 7.64 -1.46 10.79
C VAL A 8 9.11 -1.62 10.41
N GLU A 9 9.83 -2.43 11.16
CA GLU A 9 11.19 -2.82 10.80
C GLU A 9 11.12 -4.04 9.89
N VAL A 10 11.82 -3.98 8.74
CA VAL A 10 11.81 -5.04 7.73
C VAL A 10 13.19 -5.66 7.65
N GLN A 11 13.28 -6.98 7.80
CA GLN A 11 14.54 -7.73 7.81
C GLN A 11 14.98 -8.05 6.38
N SER A 12 15.35 -7.01 5.64
CA SER A 12 15.90 -7.14 4.29
C SER A 12 16.60 -5.84 3.92
N ASP A 13 17.29 -5.83 2.79
CA ASP A 13 17.85 -4.59 2.26
C ASP A 13 16.81 -3.81 1.44
N GLN A 14 17.12 -2.55 1.17
CA GLN A 14 16.21 -1.69 0.39
C GLN A 14 15.93 -2.26 -0.98
N GLU A 15 16.93 -2.82 -1.64
CA GLU A 15 16.79 -3.30 -3.01
C GLU A 15 15.77 -4.44 -3.10
N ASN A 16 15.85 -5.42 -2.19
CA ASN A 16 14.90 -6.53 -2.18
C ASN A 16 13.47 -6.07 -1.89
N ILE A 17 13.32 -5.14 -0.97
CA ILE A 17 12.00 -4.57 -0.64
C ILE A 17 11.46 -3.78 -1.83
N PHE A 18 12.31 -2.97 -2.44
CA PHE A 18 11.96 -2.19 -3.63
C PHE A 18 11.48 -3.08 -4.77
N GLN A 19 12.23 -4.15 -5.07
CA GLN A 19 11.86 -5.08 -6.12
C GLN A 19 10.52 -5.76 -5.84
N PHE A 20 10.28 -6.12 -4.58
CA PHE A 20 9.01 -6.71 -4.17
C PHE A 20 7.84 -5.73 -4.40
N LEU A 21 8.00 -4.48 -3.97
CA LEU A 21 6.92 -3.48 -4.02
C LEU A 21 6.66 -2.93 -5.42
N THR A 22 7.62 -3.01 -6.33
CA THR A 22 7.44 -2.49 -7.70
C THR A 22 6.78 -3.49 -8.65
N ASP A 23 6.54 -4.72 -8.21
CA ASP A 23 5.73 -5.68 -8.94
C ASP A 23 4.35 -5.74 -8.28
N SER A 24 3.33 -5.20 -8.97
CA SER A 24 1.98 -5.10 -8.40
C SER A 24 1.34 -6.45 -8.10
N ASN A 25 1.79 -7.53 -8.72
CA ASN A 25 1.33 -8.88 -8.36
C ASN A 25 1.62 -9.20 -6.90
N ASN A 26 2.70 -8.64 -6.34
CA ASN A 26 3.12 -8.92 -4.97
C ASN A 26 2.27 -8.20 -3.90
N ILE A 27 1.49 -7.22 -4.30
CA ILE A 27 0.62 -6.50 -3.35
C ILE A 27 -0.39 -7.44 -2.71
N LEU A 28 -0.79 -8.50 -3.41
CA LEU A 28 -1.69 -9.51 -2.85
C LEU A 28 -1.19 -10.07 -1.52
N TYR A 29 0.12 -10.30 -1.39
CA TYR A 29 0.71 -10.88 -0.18
C TYR A 29 0.64 -9.95 1.02
N LEU A 30 0.36 -8.67 0.81
CA LEU A 30 0.22 -7.68 1.87
C LEU A 30 -1.24 -7.46 2.29
N LEU A 31 -2.20 -8.00 1.55
CA LEU A 31 -3.61 -7.71 1.76
C LEU A 31 -4.25 -8.70 2.73
N PRO A 32 -5.29 -8.26 3.49
CA PRO A 32 -6.06 -9.16 4.36
C PRO A 32 -6.94 -10.08 3.50
N GLN A 33 -6.53 -11.31 3.34
CA GLN A 33 -7.14 -12.28 2.42
C GLN A 33 -8.62 -12.53 2.69
N ASP A 34 -9.03 -12.44 3.95
CA ASP A 34 -10.41 -12.65 4.37
C ASP A 34 -11.30 -11.41 4.19
N LYS A 35 -10.71 -10.27 3.83
CA LYS A 35 -11.43 -8.99 3.72
C LYS A 35 -11.38 -8.38 2.34
N ILE A 36 -10.79 -9.05 1.38
CA ILE A 36 -10.76 -8.58 -0.01
C ILE A 36 -11.37 -9.60 -0.96
N THR A 37 -11.91 -9.09 -2.07
CA THR A 37 -12.44 -9.90 -3.17
C THR A 37 -12.04 -9.26 -4.49
N ASP A 38 -12.29 -9.96 -5.59
CA ASP A 38 -12.14 -9.45 -6.96
C ASP A 38 -10.71 -8.99 -7.26
N TRP A 39 -9.73 -9.73 -6.78
CA TRP A 39 -8.33 -9.44 -7.06
C TRP A 39 -7.99 -9.62 -8.53
N GLN A 40 -7.38 -8.58 -9.12
CA GLN A 40 -6.82 -8.61 -10.46
C GLN A 40 -5.49 -7.87 -10.43
N ALA A 41 -4.49 -8.38 -11.14
CA ALA A 41 -3.19 -7.74 -11.16
C ALA A 41 -2.38 -8.06 -12.41
N SER A 42 -1.49 -7.14 -12.72
CA SER A 42 -0.34 -7.33 -13.61
C SER A 42 0.89 -6.80 -12.88
N SER A 43 2.03 -6.75 -13.54
CA SER A 43 3.24 -6.20 -12.92
C SER A 43 3.13 -4.70 -12.60
N THR A 44 2.27 -3.96 -13.32
CA THR A 44 2.19 -2.49 -13.22
C THR A 44 0.94 -1.98 -12.52
N GLU A 45 -0.05 -2.83 -12.29
CA GLU A 45 -1.30 -2.40 -11.67
C GLU A 45 -1.99 -3.55 -10.95
N CYS A 46 -2.82 -3.20 -9.97
CA CYS A 46 -3.68 -4.17 -9.32
C CYS A 46 -4.99 -3.50 -8.89
N SER A 47 -6.02 -4.31 -8.71
CA SER A 47 -7.28 -3.84 -8.16
C SER A 47 -7.92 -4.92 -7.30
N PHE A 48 -8.70 -4.48 -6.33
CA PHE A 48 -9.41 -5.37 -5.41
C PHE A 48 -10.54 -4.60 -4.74
N LYS A 49 -11.49 -5.35 -4.20
CA LYS A 49 -12.60 -4.79 -3.45
C LYS A 49 -12.38 -5.08 -1.96
N VAL A 50 -12.43 -4.03 -1.15
CA VAL A 50 -12.32 -4.15 0.31
C VAL A 50 -13.70 -4.41 0.89
N GLN A 51 -13.76 -5.15 1.98
CA GLN A 51 -15.00 -5.38 2.73
C GLN A 51 -15.70 -4.04 3.01
N GLY A 52 -16.98 -3.96 2.67
CA GLY A 52 -17.75 -2.72 2.73
C GLY A 52 -17.99 -2.11 1.35
N GLY A 53 -17.36 -2.66 0.30
CA GLY A 53 -17.64 -2.30 -1.08
C GLY A 53 -16.73 -1.28 -1.73
N VAL A 54 -15.67 -0.85 -1.05
CA VAL A 54 -14.71 0.11 -1.63
C VAL A 54 -13.80 -0.61 -2.61
N ILE A 55 -13.76 -0.13 -3.85
CA ILE A 55 -12.84 -0.66 -4.87
C ILE A 55 -11.57 0.18 -4.82
N ILE A 56 -10.44 -0.50 -4.68
CA ILE A 56 -9.11 0.13 -4.71
C ILE A 56 -8.41 -0.34 -5.98
N SER A 57 -8.01 0.62 -6.80
CA SER A 57 -7.24 0.36 -8.01
C SER A 57 -5.93 1.13 -7.89
N LEU A 58 -4.81 0.43 -8.00
CA LEU A 58 -3.46 0.99 -7.80
C LEU A 58 -2.65 0.84 -9.08
N LEU A 59 -2.13 1.96 -9.57
CA LEU A 59 -1.21 1.98 -10.70
C LEU A 59 0.18 2.35 -10.21
N GLN A 60 1.21 1.65 -10.66
CA GLN A 60 2.59 2.05 -10.41
C GLN A 60 2.82 3.44 -11.00
N ASP A 61 3.46 4.33 -10.25
CA ASP A 61 3.65 5.74 -10.63
C ASP A 61 5.08 6.21 -10.38
N GLY A 62 6.04 5.32 -10.58
CA GLY A 62 7.44 5.67 -10.44
C GLY A 62 8.00 5.49 -9.04
N ASN A 63 9.16 6.04 -8.82
CA ASN A 63 9.91 5.86 -7.58
C ASN A 63 10.89 7.01 -7.38
N GLN A 64 11.37 7.12 -6.16
CA GLN A 64 12.49 8.02 -5.83
C GLN A 64 13.62 7.16 -5.29
N GLY A 65 14.61 6.86 -6.14
CA GLY A 65 15.68 5.94 -5.80
C GLY A 65 15.14 4.62 -5.29
N LEU A 66 15.71 4.10 -4.22
CA LEU A 66 15.19 2.94 -3.51
C LEU A 66 14.39 3.32 -2.27
N ASP A 67 14.20 4.63 -2.05
CA ASP A 67 13.59 5.14 -0.81
C ASP A 67 12.07 5.17 -0.86
N LYS A 68 11.49 5.35 -2.04
CA LYS A 68 10.05 5.52 -2.19
C LYS A 68 9.55 4.84 -3.46
N VAL A 69 8.44 4.14 -3.32
CA VAL A 69 7.66 3.63 -4.46
C VAL A 69 6.34 4.38 -4.47
N PHE A 70 5.99 4.96 -5.61
CA PHE A 70 4.75 5.71 -5.76
C PHE A 70 3.70 4.91 -6.50
N MET A 71 2.48 5.02 -6.02
CA MET A 71 1.31 4.48 -6.70
C MET A 71 0.24 5.56 -6.74
N LYS A 72 -0.67 5.44 -7.70
CA LYS A 72 -1.81 6.35 -7.80
C LYS A 72 -3.09 5.57 -8.06
N SER A 73 -4.21 6.23 -7.84
CA SER A 73 -5.52 5.64 -8.09
C SER A 73 -5.72 5.34 -9.57
N GLY A 74 -6.26 4.15 -9.84
CA GLY A 74 -6.69 3.76 -11.17
C GLY A 74 -8.13 4.18 -11.46
N PRO A 75 -8.62 3.88 -12.67
CA PRO A 75 -9.92 4.40 -13.16
C PRO A 75 -11.15 3.92 -12.38
N ASN A 76 -11.05 2.81 -11.66
CA ASN A 76 -12.18 2.27 -10.91
C ASN A 76 -12.21 2.69 -9.45
N SER A 77 -11.27 3.53 -9.03
CA SER A 77 -11.23 4.04 -7.65
C SER A 77 -12.33 5.09 -7.44
N PRO A 78 -12.94 5.14 -6.24
CA PRO A 78 -14.05 6.06 -5.99
C PRO A 78 -13.65 7.52 -5.87
N PHE A 79 -12.36 7.81 -5.71
CA PHE A 79 -11.80 9.15 -5.61
C PHE A 79 -10.33 9.13 -5.98
N PRO A 80 -9.76 10.27 -6.41
CA PRO A 80 -8.32 10.34 -6.70
C PRO A 80 -7.49 10.26 -5.43
N PHE A 81 -6.38 9.50 -5.50
CA PHE A 81 -5.44 9.42 -4.38
C PHE A 81 -4.05 9.05 -4.87
N ARG A 82 -3.07 9.30 -4.01
CA ARG A 82 -1.70 8.86 -4.17
C ARG A 82 -1.27 8.03 -2.97
N LEU A 83 -0.45 7.04 -3.24
CA LEU A 83 0.10 6.17 -2.22
C LEU A 83 1.62 6.22 -2.31
N THR A 84 2.28 6.40 -1.18
CA THR A 84 3.74 6.35 -1.10
C THR A 84 4.14 5.21 -0.19
N LEU A 85 4.92 4.28 -0.73
CA LEU A 85 5.49 3.18 0.03
C LEU A 85 6.92 3.59 0.38
N ASN A 86 7.17 3.93 1.64
CA ASN A 86 8.47 4.37 2.09
C ASN A 86 9.34 3.18 2.49
N ILE A 87 10.59 3.18 2.03
CA ILE A 87 11.61 2.19 2.35
C ILE A 87 12.77 2.95 2.96
N ILE A 88 12.77 3.04 4.30
CA ILE A 88 13.64 3.95 5.04
C ILE A 88 14.88 3.21 5.51
N LYS A 89 16.03 3.54 4.91
CA LYS A 89 17.30 2.94 5.33
C LYS A 89 17.86 3.72 6.49
N GLU A 90 18.14 3.01 7.58
CA GLU A 90 18.83 3.53 8.75
C GLU A 90 20.15 2.79 8.92
N GLU A 91 20.95 3.16 9.92
CA GLU A 91 22.31 2.62 10.08
C GLU A 91 22.32 1.08 10.15
N ASN A 92 21.44 0.49 10.95
CA ASN A 92 21.41 -0.96 11.18
C ASN A 92 20.09 -1.62 10.84
N SER A 93 19.18 -0.90 10.15
CA SER A 93 17.86 -1.44 9.87
C SER A 93 17.25 -0.78 8.65
N VAL A 94 16.21 -1.40 8.12
CA VAL A 94 15.35 -0.81 7.10
C VAL A 94 13.94 -0.81 7.65
N LYS A 95 13.26 0.32 7.53
CA LYS A 95 11.88 0.48 7.98
C LYS A 95 10.97 0.75 6.80
N GLY A 96 9.70 0.38 6.95
CA GLY A 96 8.70 0.62 5.94
C GLY A 96 7.43 1.19 6.53
N ASN A 97 6.78 2.06 5.77
CA ASN A 97 5.44 2.50 6.07
C ASN A 97 4.73 2.95 4.79
N ILE A 98 3.46 3.25 4.91
CA ILE A 98 2.61 3.65 3.79
C ILE A 98 1.98 5.00 4.12
N GLN A 99 2.06 5.93 3.17
CA GLN A 99 1.41 7.23 3.26
C GLN A 99 0.36 7.32 2.16
N PHE A 100 -0.85 7.71 2.53
CA PHE A 100 -1.97 7.89 1.63
C PHE A 100 -2.38 9.36 1.65
N ASP A 101 -2.63 9.92 0.45
CA ASP A 101 -3.14 11.27 0.28
C ASP A 101 -4.26 11.24 -0.75
N GLY A 102 -5.50 11.41 -0.30
CA GLY A 102 -6.68 11.30 -1.15
C GLY A 102 -7.56 12.54 -1.13
N GLU A 103 -8.15 12.84 -2.28
CA GLU A 103 -9.15 13.90 -2.42
C GLU A 103 -10.52 13.31 -2.09
N VAL A 104 -10.88 13.34 -0.80
CA VAL A 104 -12.07 12.67 -0.29
C VAL A 104 -13.00 13.71 0.32
N SER A 105 -14.29 13.67 -0.07
CA SER A 105 -15.31 14.52 0.52
C SER A 105 -15.51 14.18 2.00
N MET A 106 -16.05 15.12 2.76
CA MET A 106 -16.36 14.90 4.19
C MET A 106 -17.23 13.67 4.40
N PHE A 107 -18.22 13.48 3.53
CA PHE A 107 -19.12 12.34 3.63
C PHE A 107 -18.39 11.02 3.42
N LEU A 108 -17.59 10.92 2.35
CA LEU A 108 -16.81 9.70 2.08
C LEU A 108 -15.76 9.46 3.15
N LYS A 109 -15.14 10.51 3.69
CA LYS A 109 -14.16 10.38 4.77
C LYS A 109 -14.74 9.62 5.95
N LEU A 110 -15.98 9.94 6.34
CA LEU A 110 -16.63 9.25 7.45
C LEU A 110 -16.81 7.75 7.19
N ILE A 111 -16.91 7.35 5.92
CA ILE A 111 -17.12 5.95 5.55
C ILE A 111 -15.79 5.20 5.36
N VAL A 112 -14.79 5.84 4.75
CA VAL A 112 -13.60 5.13 4.26
C VAL A 112 -12.36 5.27 5.15
N GLU A 113 -12.30 6.28 6.02
CA GLU A 113 -11.08 6.57 6.79
C GLU A 113 -10.64 5.38 7.65
N LYS A 114 -11.54 4.79 8.40
CA LYS A 114 -11.20 3.68 9.29
C LYS A 114 -10.84 2.41 8.53
N PRO A 115 -11.63 1.97 7.54
CA PRO A 115 -11.26 0.81 6.73
C PRO A 115 -9.92 0.98 6.02
N LEU A 116 -9.63 2.16 5.47
CA LEU A 116 -8.35 2.40 4.80
C LEU A 116 -7.18 2.43 5.79
N THR A 117 -7.36 3.06 6.95
CA THR A 117 -6.33 3.06 7.99
C THR A 117 -5.99 1.63 8.41
N ASN A 118 -7.01 0.81 8.64
CA ASN A 118 -6.83 -0.59 8.99
C ASN A 118 -6.12 -1.36 7.87
N LEU A 119 -6.49 -1.10 6.62
CA LEU A 119 -5.87 -1.73 5.47
C LEU A 119 -4.37 -1.41 5.39
N PHE A 120 -4.00 -0.14 5.49
CA PHE A 120 -2.60 0.26 5.36
C PHE A 120 -1.75 -0.22 6.54
N ASN A 121 -2.30 -0.23 7.75
CA ASN A 121 -1.62 -0.82 8.90
C ASN A 121 -1.39 -2.32 8.71
N HIS A 122 -2.39 -3.03 8.21
CA HIS A 122 -2.27 -4.45 7.92
C HIS A 122 -1.19 -4.70 6.87
N MET A 123 -1.16 -3.89 5.81
CA MET A 123 -0.17 -4.03 4.75
C MET A 123 1.25 -3.83 5.27
N SER A 124 1.47 -2.85 6.15
CA SER A 124 2.79 -2.62 6.74
C SER A 124 3.23 -3.79 7.62
N GLU A 125 2.33 -4.32 8.44
CA GLU A 125 2.64 -5.50 9.26
C GLU A 125 2.93 -6.72 8.39
N LYS A 126 2.20 -6.91 7.30
CA LYS A 126 2.43 -8.02 6.36
C LYS A 126 3.75 -7.86 5.62
N LEU A 127 4.16 -6.65 5.32
CA LEU A 127 5.47 -6.40 4.72
C LEU A 127 6.59 -6.89 5.64
N LYS A 128 6.48 -6.60 6.93
CA LYS A 128 7.41 -7.11 7.93
C LYS A 128 7.44 -8.64 7.93
N GLU A 129 6.27 -9.28 7.94
CA GLU A 129 6.17 -10.74 7.93
C GLU A 129 6.73 -11.36 6.66
N GLN A 130 6.56 -10.70 5.52
CA GLN A 130 7.03 -11.20 4.22
C GLN A 130 8.54 -11.43 4.21
N PHE A 131 9.29 -10.61 4.92
CA PHE A 131 10.76 -10.68 5.00
C PHE A 131 11.28 -11.21 6.35
N ALA A 132 10.41 -11.70 7.19
CA ALA A 132 10.81 -12.31 8.46
C ALA A 132 11.47 -13.67 8.22
N HIS A 133 12.51 -13.95 8.98
CA HIS A 133 13.28 -15.19 8.88
C HIS A 133 13.20 -16.00 10.17
#